data_c5dafb73d6de3e07b54607d7ee8db63c
#
_entry.id   c5dafb73d6de3e07b54607d7ee8db63c
#
_cell.length_a   1.000
_cell.length_b   1.000
_cell.length_c   1.000
_cell.angle_alpha   90.00
_cell.angle_beta   90.00
_cell.angle_gamma   90.00
#
_symmetry.space_group_name_H-M   'P 1'
#
loop_
_entity.id
_entity.type
_entity.pdbx_description
1 polymer ?
#
loop_
_entity_poly.entity_id
_entity_poly.type
_entity_poly.pdbx_seq_one_letter_code
_entity_poly.pdbx_strand_id
1 'polypeptide(L)'
;ESSVYAEFKGKVKKLDYSLGVTVNRSSYSQRGEDADYERYTVSPRLTLFYALPGESSIRLKSTMGNVTPSLGELSAIDQVIDSLQIQRGNPNLKSYMSYYTELNYEFRKGLFYVNALGAYEYQPDAIMDEKYLEGNKIIQTWDNQKNWQRVVASVNLRVGPIKDILQFSVNGGMNHYMSNGNTYTHRYTNWWCDANVSVTWKNWSLMYMLMTNWNWFKGETMSGGENIQGIQLGYRHKDLMVGLRVFNPFTDNYKQETENWNQYASFHRSNYMKESSRLFVATISYNFSFGRKFSAGQKKVNNADNDSGVMSTGK
;
A
#
# COMPACT_ATOMS: atom_id res chain seq x y z
N GLU A 1 10.65 -16.90 -11.35
CA GLU A 1 9.18 -16.84 -11.36
C GLU A 1 8.67 -16.73 -12.80
N SER A 2 7.56 -17.39 -13.11
CA SER A 2 6.87 -17.31 -14.40
C SER A 2 5.37 -17.25 -14.17
N SER A 3 4.64 -16.44 -14.95
CA SER A 3 3.19 -16.32 -14.81
C SER A 3 2.51 -16.33 -16.17
N VAL A 4 1.32 -16.94 -16.20
CA VAL A 4 0.38 -16.90 -17.33
C VAL A 4 -0.93 -16.33 -16.83
N TYR A 5 -1.47 -15.39 -17.58
CA TYR A 5 -2.70 -14.68 -17.24
C TYR A 5 -3.73 -14.80 -18.35
N ALA A 6 -4.98 -15.04 -17.97
CA ALA A 6 -6.13 -15.01 -18.86
C ALA A 6 -7.25 -14.17 -18.22
N GLU A 7 -7.93 -13.37 -19.03
CA GLU A 7 -9.03 -12.51 -18.57
C GLU A 7 -10.18 -12.51 -19.57
N PHE A 8 -11.38 -12.63 -19.04
CA PHE A 8 -12.63 -12.50 -19.78
C PHE A 8 -13.38 -11.25 -19.30
N LYS A 9 -13.69 -10.35 -20.23
CA LYS A 9 -14.45 -9.11 -19.96
C LYS A 9 -15.77 -9.14 -20.72
N GLY A 10 -16.81 -8.62 -20.07
CA GLY A 10 -18.11 -8.50 -20.68
C GLY A 10 -18.91 -7.35 -20.10
N LYS A 11 -19.98 -7.00 -20.81
CA LYS A 11 -20.91 -5.94 -20.41
C LYS A 11 -22.35 -6.40 -20.60
N VAL A 12 -23.15 -6.23 -19.55
CA VAL A 12 -24.60 -6.48 -19.58
C VAL A 12 -25.32 -5.22 -19.08
N LYS A 13 -25.92 -4.47 -19.99
CA LYS A 13 -26.56 -3.17 -19.68
C LYS A 13 -25.57 -2.20 -19.00
N LYS A 14 -25.79 -1.91 -17.71
CA LYS A 14 -24.96 -1.00 -16.89
C LYS A 14 -23.90 -1.73 -16.05
N LEU A 15 -23.85 -3.05 -16.15
CA LEU A 15 -22.90 -3.89 -15.43
C LEU A 15 -21.75 -4.27 -16.36
N ASP A 16 -20.55 -3.80 -16.07
CA ASP A 16 -19.31 -4.29 -16.65
C ASP A 16 -18.71 -5.32 -15.69
N TYR A 17 -18.21 -6.42 -16.22
CA TYR A 17 -17.58 -7.48 -15.42
C TYR A 17 -16.30 -7.99 -16.05
N SER A 18 -15.37 -8.37 -15.21
CA SER A 18 -14.10 -8.97 -15.58
C SER A 18 -13.82 -10.15 -14.67
N LEU A 19 -13.48 -11.29 -15.29
CA LEU A 19 -13.04 -12.52 -14.63
C LEU A 19 -11.63 -12.84 -15.13
N GLY A 20 -10.66 -12.75 -14.26
CA GLY A 20 -9.28 -13.05 -14.56
C GLY A 20 -8.76 -14.24 -13.76
N VAL A 21 -7.79 -14.92 -14.30
CA VAL A 21 -7.04 -15.96 -13.58
C VAL A 21 -5.56 -15.84 -13.95
N THR A 22 -4.71 -15.85 -12.93
CA THR A 22 -3.25 -15.93 -13.10
C THR A 22 -2.78 -17.26 -12.55
N VAL A 23 -1.96 -17.96 -13.31
CA VAL A 23 -1.23 -19.14 -12.85
C VAL A 23 0.24 -18.73 -12.72
N ASN A 24 0.77 -18.81 -11.50
CA ASN A 24 2.16 -18.49 -11.21
C ASN A 24 2.93 -19.78 -10.90
N ARG A 25 4.15 -19.85 -11.40
CA ARG A 25 5.16 -20.81 -10.98
C ARG A 25 6.27 -20.08 -10.26
N SER A 26 6.49 -20.40 -9.00
CA SER A 26 7.61 -19.90 -8.19
C SER A 26 8.57 -21.04 -7.92
N SER A 27 9.85 -20.86 -8.21
CA SER A 27 10.89 -21.81 -7.86
C SER A 27 12.09 -21.09 -7.25
N TYR A 28 12.59 -21.61 -6.16
CA TYR A 28 13.80 -21.16 -5.48
C TYR A 28 14.72 -22.36 -5.31
N SER A 29 16.01 -22.16 -5.54
CA SER A 29 17.05 -23.12 -5.18
C SER A 29 18.11 -22.42 -4.35
N GLN A 30 18.51 -23.03 -3.22
CA GLN A 30 19.55 -22.52 -2.37
C GLN A 30 20.79 -23.40 -2.51
N ARG A 31 21.92 -22.79 -2.85
CA ARG A 31 23.19 -23.50 -3.00
C ARG A 31 23.72 -23.91 -1.62
N GLY A 32 23.82 -25.22 -1.36
CA GLY A 32 24.39 -25.77 -0.12
C GLY A 32 23.39 -26.32 0.89
N GLU A 33 22.09 -26.20 0.66
CA GLU A 33 21.03 -26.87 1.41
C GLU A 33 20.06 -27.54 0.42
N ASP A 34 19.54 -28.72 0.74
CA ASP A 34 18.55 -29.44 -0.06
C ASP A 34 17.15 -28.78 0.05
N ALA A 35 17.08 -27.46 -0.16
CA ALA A 35 15.84 -26.70 -0.10
C ALA A 35 15.45 -26.19 -1.51
N ASP A 36 15.09 -27.10 -2.37
CA ASP A 36 14.42 -26.76 -3.62
C ASP A 36 12.93 -26.55 -3.35
N TYR A 37 12.46 -25.33 -3.61
CA TYR A 37 11.06 -24.97 -3.51
C TYR A 37 10.49 -24.73 -4.90
N GLU A 38 9.49 -25.52 -5.28
CA GLU A 38 8.72 -25.28 -6.49
C GLU A 38 7.22 -25.32 -6.17
N ARG A 39 6.49 -24.30 -6.61
CA ARG A 39 5.05 -24.21 -6.38
C ARG A 39 4.32 -23.55 -7.55
N TYR A 40 3.18 -24.13 -7.88
CA TYR A 40 2.20 -23.53 -8.77
C TYR A 40 1.06 -22.95 -7.94
N THR A 41 0.63 -21.73 -8.26
CA THR A 41 -0.49 -21.08 -7.59
C THR A 41 -1.45 -20.50 -8.61
N VAL A 42 -2.73 -20.57 -8.28
CA VAL A 42 -3.82 -20.01 -9.09
C VAL A 42 -4.42 -18.84 -8.35
N SER A 43 -4.42 -17.68 -8.99
CA SER A 43 -4.87 -16.41 -8.42
C SER A 43 -6.04 -15.86 -9.25
N PRO A 44 -7.29 -16.19 -8.90
CA PRO A 44 -8.47 -15.64 -9.55
C PRO A 44 -8.69 -14.19 -9.16
N ARG A 45 -9.30 -13.43 -10.09
CA ARG A 45 -9.71 -12.04 -9.91
C ARG A 45 -11.12 -11.86 -10.46
N LEU A 46 -11.97 -11.21 -9.68
CA LEU A 46 -13.29 -10.75 -10.09
C LEU A 46 -13.35 -9.23 -9.97
N THR A 47 -13.85 -8.54 -10.99
CA THR A 47 -14.22 -7.14 -10.91
C THR A 47 -15.62 -6.96 -11.47
N LEU A 48 -16.49 -6.33 -10.71
CA LEU A 48 -17.83 -5.91 -11.12
C LEU A 48 -17.90 -4.38 -11.00
N PHE A 49 -18.34 -3.73 -12.06
CA PHE A 49 -18.58 -2.30 -12.08
C PHE A 49 -20.01 -2.03 -12.52
N TYR A 50 -20.73 -1.27 -11.72
CA TYR A 50 -22.11 -0.89 -12.03
C TYR A 50 -22.27 0.63 -12.03
N ALA A 51 -22.65 1.17 -13.19
CA ALA A 51 -22.95 2.59 -13.33
C ALA A 51 -24.36 2.90 -12.79
N LEU A 52 -24.41 3.69 -11.73
CA LEU A 52 -25.63 4.19 -11.10
C LEU A 52 -26.11 5.48 -11.79
N PRO A 53 -27.36 5.90 -11.58
CA PRO A 53 -27.83 7.23 -11.97
C PRO A 53 -27.08 8.35 -11.23
N GLY A 54 -26.95 9.54 -11.84
CA GLY A 54 -26.45 10.73 -11.15
C GLY A 54 -24.93 10.76 -10.97
N GLU A 55 -24.17 10.30 -11.96
CA GLU A 55 -22.69 10.32 -11.96
C GLU A 55 -22.09 9.53 -10.78
N SER A 56 -22.73 8.42 -10.44
CA SER A 56 -22.27 7.54 -9.39
C SER A 56 -22.02 6.11 -9.89
N SER A 57 -21.19 5.38 -9.19
CA SER A 57 -20.86 3.99 -9.52
C SER A 57 -20.54 3.17 -8.29
N ILE A 58 -20.72 1.86 -8.42
CA ILE A 58 -20.28 0.86 -7.46
C ILE A 58 -19.32 -0.08 -8.16
N ARG A 59 -18.20 -0.37 -7.50
CA ARG A 59 -17.22 -1.35 -7.95
C ARG A 59 -16.96 -2.36 -6.84
N LEU A 60 -17.15 -3.62 -7.16
CA LEU A 60 -16.70 -4.74 -6.34
C LEU A 60 -15.47 -5.35 -7.00
N LYS A 61 -14.41 -5.55 -6.22
CA LYS A 61 -13.21 -6.26 -6.67
C LYS A 61 -12.86 -7.32 -5.64
N SER A 62 -12.63 -8.54 -6.12
CA SER A 62 -12.15 -9.64 -5.29
C SER A 62 -10.93 -10.26 -5.95
N THR A 63 -9.88 -10.46 -5.18
CA THR A 63 -8.63 -11.05 -5.64
C THR A 63 -8.14 -12.09 -4.65
N MET A 64 -7.51 -13.11 -5.17
CA MET A 64 -6.82 -14.12 -4.38
C MET A 64 -5.36 -14.17 -4.85
N GLY A 65 -4.44 -14.17 -3.92
CA GLY A 65 -3.01 -14.21 -4.18
C GLY A 65 -2.30 -15.22 -3.29
N ASN A 66 -1.18 -15.75 -3.76
CA ASN A 66 -0.31 -16.58 -2.94
C ASN A 66 0.80 -15.74 -2.34
N VAL A 67 1.11 -15.98 -1.08
CA VAL A 67 2.24 -15.38 -0.37
C VAL A 67 3.22 -16.48 -0.03
N THR A 68 4.44 -16.34 -0.50
CA THR A 68 5.53 -17.30 -0.26
C THR A 68 6.44 -16.79 0.85
N PRO A 69 7.01 -17.66 1.68
CA PRO A 69 8.01 -17.25 2.66
C PRO A 69 9.24 -16.67 1.96
N SER A 70 9.87 -15.69 2.59
CA SER A 70 11.14 -15.12 2.16
C SER A 70 12.31 -16.05 2.55
N LEU A 71 13.46 -15.87 1.88
CA LEU A 71 14.66 -16.64 2.22
C LEU A 71 15.11 -16.42 3.68
N GLY A 72 14.94 -15.21 4.22
CA GLY A 72 15.26 -14.92 5.61
C GLY A 72 14.36 -15.64 6.60
N GLU A 73 13.07 -15.80 6.27
CA GLU A 73 12.11 -16.54 7.09
C GLU A 73 12.38 -18.06 7.05
N LEU A 74 12.93 -18.58 5.95
CA LEU A 74 13.25 -20.00 5.77
C LEU A 74 14.62 -20.39 6.34
N SER A 75 15.55 -19.44 6.55
CA SER A 75 16.93 -19.73 6.96
C SER A 75 16.98 -20.32 8.37
N ALA A 76 17.49 -21.52 8.50
CA ALA A 76 17.71 -22.20 9.80
C ALA A 76 18.95 -21.68 10.56
N ILE A 77 19.66 -20.68 10.04
CA ILE A 77 20.87 -20.14 10.65
C ILE A 77 20.51 -19.24 11.83
N ASP A 78 21.05 -19.56 13.00
CA ASP A 78 20.90 -18.75 14.20
C ASP A 78 21.62 -17.40 14.06
N GLN A 79 20.86 -16.33 14.19
CA GLN A 79 21.37 -14.97 14.27
C GLN A 79 21.27 -14.47 15.71
N VAL A 80 22.40 -14.28 16.37
CA VAL A 80 22.43 -13.77 17.74
C VAL A 80 22.09 -12.28 17.71
N ILE A 81 20.94 -11.92 18.30
CA ILE A 81 20.51 -10.52 18.44
C ILE A 81 21.24 -9.91 19.64
N ASP A 82 21.22 -10.61 20.77
CA ASP A 82 21.93 -10.27 22.02
C ASP A 82 22.19 -11.51 22.85
N SER A 83 22.64 -11.33 24.10
CA SER A 83 22.98 -12.44 25.02
C SER A 83 21.78 -13.34 25.37
N LEU A 84 20.55 -12.85 25.23
CA LEU A 84 19.30 -13.53 25.59
C LEU A 84 18.44 -13.89 24.39
N GLN A 85 18.66 -13.27 23.22
CA GLN A 85 17.77 -13.39 22.06
C GLN A 85 18.49 -13.92 20.84
N ILE A 86 17.88 -14.89 20.19
CA ILE A 86 18.29 -15.47 18.91
C ILE A 86 17.17 -15.34 17.92
N GLN A 87 17.47 -14.89 16.71
CA GLN A 87 16.57 -14.97 15.58
C GLN A 87 16.91 -16.21 14.75
N ARG A 88 15.91 -17.04 14.48
CA ARG A 88 16.04 -18.26 13.71
C ARG A 88 14.87 -18.33 12.74
N GLY A 89 15.13 -18.52 11.46
CA GLY A 89 14.06 -18.81 10.48
C GLY A 89 13.50 -20.21 10.64
N ASN A 90 12.44 -20.51 9.91
CA ASN A 90 11.75 -21.79 9.95
C ASN A 90 11.70 -22.41 8.56
N PRO A 91 12.51 -23.42 8.24
CA PRO A 91 12.53 -24.06 6.92
C PRO A 91 11.23 -24.83 6.60
N ASN A 92 10.37 -25.08 7.59
CA ASN A 92 9.09 -25.78 7.40
C ASN A 92 7.93 -24.86 7.01
N LEU A 93 8.17 -23.58 6.82
CA LEU A 93 7.14 -22.60 6.43
C LEU A 93 6.52 -22.99 5.10
N LYS A 94 5.19 -22.87 5.04
CA LYS A 94 4.39 -23.09 3.84
C LYS A 94 3.85 -21.77 3.33
N SER A 95 3.76 -21.65 1.99
CA SER A 95 3.03 -20.54 1.40
C SER A 95 1.57 -20.59 1.80
N TYR A 96 0.94 -19.45 1.88
CA TYR A 96 -0.47 -19.30 2.21
C TYR A 96 -1.19 -18.41 1.20
N MET A 97 -2.52 -18.44 1.24
CA MET A 97 -3.36 -17.65 0.35
C MET A 97 -3.81 -16.37 1.05
N SER A 98 -3.82 -15.26 0.31
CA SER A 98 -4.42 -13.98 0.74
C SER A 98 -5.67 -13.72 -0.09
N TYR A 99 -6.80 -13.55 0.56
CA TYR A 99 -8.10 -13.21 -0.01
C TYR A 99 -8.41 -11.76 0.28
N TYR A 100 -8.58 -10.96 -0.75
CA TYR A 100 -8.90 -9.55 -0.62
C TYR A 100 -10.17 -9.20 -1.39
N THR A 101 -11.13 -8.57 -0.74
CA THR A 101 -12.35 -8.10 -1.37
C THR A 101 -12.60 -6.65 -0.96
N GLU A 102 -12.88 -5.79 -1.94
CA GLU A 102 -13.21 -4.39 -1.72
C GLU A 102 -14.51 -4.01 -2.43
N LEU A 103 -15.29 -3.18 -1.79
CA LEU A 103 -16.45 -2.50 -2.33
C LEU A 103 -16.20 -1.01 -2.32
N ASN A 104 -16.27 -0.40 -3.50
CA ASN A 104 -16.08 1.03 -3.71
C ASN A 104 -17.37 1.67 -4.21
N TYR A 105 -17.77 2.76 -3.58
CA TYR A 105 -18.83 3.64 -4.06
C TYR A 105 -18.23 4.98 -4.45
N GLU A 106 -18.47 5.43 -5.67
CA GLU A 106 -18.04 6.72 -6.17
C GLU A 106 -19.24 7.58 -6.53
N PHE A 107 -19.17 8.85 -6.17
CA PHE A 107 -20.14 9.88 -6.54
C PHE A 107 -19.42 11.15 -6.97
N ARG A 108 -19.86 11.73 -8.09
CA ARG A 108 -19.34 12.99 -8.58
C ARG A 108 -20.51 13.90 -8.95
N LYS A 109 -20.46 15.14 -8.50
CA LYS A 109 -21.43 16.15 -8.93
C LYS A 109 -20.78 17.54 -8.88
N GLY A 110 -20.58 18.13 -10.06
CA GLY A 110 -19.92 19.44 -10.17
C GLY A 110 -18.53 19.42 -9.54
N LEU A 111 -18.36 20.23 -8.49
CA LEU A 111 -17.08 20.34 -7.76
C LEU A 111 -16.86 19.25 -6.72
N PHE A 112 -17.86 18.44 -6.42
CA PHE A 112 -17.83 17.46 -5.35
C PHE A 112 -17.50 16.07 -5.90
N TYR A 113 -16.56 15.41 -5.25
CA TYR A 113 -16.25 14.01 -5.44
C TYR A 113 -16.22 13.31 -4.09
N VAL A 114 -16.89 12.18 -4.00
CA VAL A 114 -16.94 11.32 -2.83
C VAL A 114 -16.59 9.91 -3.26
N ASN A 115 -15.67 9.28 -2.53
CA ASN A 115 -15.39 7.86 -2.67
C ASN A 115 -15.45 7.21 -1.29
N ALA A 116 -16.30 6.20 -1.13
CA ALA A 116 -16.39 5.39 0.09
C ALA A 116 -15.91 3.97 -0.23
N LEU A 117 -14.99 3.47 0.58
CA LEU A 117 -14.36 2.15 0.44
C LEU A 117 -14.63 1.32 1.69
N GLY A 118 -15.11 0.09 1.49
CA GLY A 118 -15.06 -0.97 2.48
C GLY A 118 -14.23 -2.13 1.93
N ALA A 119 -13.28 -2.66 2.70
CA ALA A 119 -12.49 -3.80 2.27
C ALA A 119 -12.25 -4.80 3.41
N TYR A 120 -12.10 -6.07 3.02
CA TYR A 120 -11.76 -7.15 3.92
C TYR A 120 -10.65 -8.00 3.32
N GLU A 121 -9.65 -8.29 4.13
CA GLU A 121 -8.54 -9.16 3.80
C GLU A 121 -8.48 -10.31 4.81
N TYR A 122 -8.33 -11.53 4.30
CA TYR A 122 -8.22 -12.75 5.08
C TYR A 122 -7.05 -13.58 4.60
N GLN A 123 -6.17 -13.95 5.51
CA GLN A 123 -4.99 -14.75 5.27
C GLN A 123 -4.98 -15.94 6.22
N PRO A 124 -5.53 -17.12 5.82
CA PRO A 124 -5.36 -18.34 6.59
C PRO A 124 -3.90 -18.80 6.54
N ASP A 125 -3.45 -19.47 7.57
CA ASP A 125 -2.07 -19.97 7.71
C ASP A 125 -1.00 -18.90 7.46
N ALA A 126 -1.32 -17.63 7.81
CA ALA A 126 -0.44 -16.49 7.58
C ALA A 126 0.90 -16.69 8.29
N ILE A 127 2.00 -16.44 7.59
CA ILE A 127 3.31 -16.39 8.21
C ILE A 127 3.37 -15.14 9.06
N MET A 128 3.55 -15.33 10.37
CA MET A 128 3.68 -14.26 11.35
C MET A 128 4.81 -14.58 12.32
N ASP A 129 5.37 -13.53 12.92
CA ASP A 129 6.42 -13.65 13.93
C ASP A 129 5.90 -14.33 15.20
N GLU A 130 6.77 -15.11 15.81
CA GLU A 130 6.54 -15.80 17.08
C GLU A 130 7.80 -15.74 17.94
N LYS A 131 7.62 -15.67 19.25
CA LYS A 131 8.72 -15.78 20.20
C LYS A 131 8.37 -16.80 21.25
N TYR A 132 9.35 -17.66 21.58
CA TYR A 132 9.25 -18.66 22.63
C TYR A 132 10.54 -18.81 23.40
N LEU A 133 10.48 -19.46 24.57
CA LEU A 133 11.63 -19.75 25.39
C LEU A 133 12.23 -21.11 25.02
N GLU A 134 13.54 -21.14 24.77
CA GLU A 134 14.35 -22.35 24.63
C GLU A 134 15.49 -22.30 25.62
N GLY A 135 15.35 -23.04 26.73
CA GLY A 135 16.27 -22.91 27.86
C GLY A 135 16.24 -21.51 28.45
N ASN A 136 17.38 -20.82 28.46
CA ASN A 136 17.51 -19.45 28.96
C ASN A 136 17.47 -18.37 27.85
N LYS A 137 17.13 -18.76 26.63
CA LYS A 137 17.09 -17.84 25.48
C LYS A 137 15.69 -17.68 24.93
N ILE A 138 15.42 -16.51 24.41
CA ILE A 138 14.21 -16.20 23.65
C ILE A 138 14.53 -16.41 22.18
N ILE A 139 13.81 -17.32 21.55
CA ILE A 139 13.91 -17.59 20.13
C ILE A 139 12.83 -16.77 19.43
N GLN A 140 13.25 -15.90 18.55
CA GLN A 140 12.36 -15.19 17.60
C GLN A 140 12.38 -15.96 16.28
N THR A 141 11.19 -16.36 15.83
CA THR A 141 11.02 -17.14 14.60
C THR A 141 9.76 -16.71 13.87
N TRP A 142 9.46 -17.36 12.77
CA TRP A 142 8.19 -17.25 12.02
C TRP A 142 7.52 -18.61 11.91
N ASP A 143 6.21 -18.61 11.98
CA ASP A 143 5.43 -19.82 11.77
C ASP A 143 4.15 -19.53 10.98
N ASN A 144 3.56 -20.58 10.37
CA ASN A 144 2.24 -20.52 9.81
C ASN A 144 1.22 -20.48 10.96
N GLN A 145 0.71 -19.30 11.23
CA GLN A 145 -0.23 -19.01 12.30
C GLN A 145 -1.68 -19.21 11.83
N LYS A 146 -2.65 -19.32 12.74
CA LYS A 146 -4.05 -19.63 12.37
C LYS A 146 -4.61 -18.72 11.27
N ASN A 147 -4.59 -17.41 11.46
CA ASN A 147 -4.97 -16.45 10.44
C ASN A 147 -4.61 -15.02 10.81
N TRP A 148 -4.53 -14.18 9.79
CA TRP A 148 -4.52 -12.74 9.92
C TRP A 148 -5.65 -12.14 9.10
N GLN A 149 -6.29 -11.09 9.64
CA GLN A 149 -7.41 -10.44 9.00
C GLN A 149 -7.28 -8.92 9.11
N ARG A 150 -7.83 -8.22 8.12
CA ARG A 150 -7.92 -6.76 8.12
C ARG A 150 -9.27 -6.32 7.56
N VAL A 151 -9.94 -5.45 8.30
CA VAL A 151 -11.10 -4.70 7.83
C VAL A 151 -10.68 -3.26 7.60
N VAL A 152 -11.02 -2.70 6.44
CA VAL A 152 -10.76 -1.30 6.09
C VAL A 152 -12.10 -0.61 5.83
N ALA A 153 -12.28 0.57 6.39
CA ALA A 153 -13.36 1.48 6.02
C ALA A 153 -12.78 2.89 5.85
N SER A 154 -13.02 3.52 4.70
CA SER A 154 -12.53 4.86 4.44
C SER A 154 -13.44 5.68 3.56
N VAL A 155 -13.34 7.01 3.68
CA VAL A 155 -14.04 7.97 2.85
C VAL A 155 -13.05 9.01 2.35
N ASN A 156 -13.02 9.21 1.05
CA ASN A 156 -12.33 10.30 0.38
C ASN A 156 -13.32 11.34 -0.08
N LEU A 157 -13.11 12.57 0.34
CA LEU A 157 -13.88 13.75 -0.07
C LEU A 157 -12.95 14.69 -0.81
N ARG A 158 -13.39 15.15 -2.00
CA ARG A 158 -12.69 16.20 -2.74
C ARG A 158 -13.68 17.27 -3.16
N VAL A 159 -13.26 18.53 -2.98
CA VAL A 159 -14.01 19.70 -3.40
C VAL A 159 -13.10 20.58 -4.23
N GLY A 160 -13.54 20.92 -5.42
CA GLY A 160 -12.80 21.81 -6.32
C GLY A 160 -12.46 21.19 -7.69
N PRO A 161 -11.78 21.98 -8.55
CA PRO A 161 -11.25 23.33 -8.24
C PRO A 161 -12.36 24.40 -8.17
N ILE A 162 -12.37 25.17 -7.08
CA ILE A 162 -13.25 26.34 -6.92
C ILE A 162 -12.62 27.50 -7.69
N LYS A 163 -13.33 28.03 -8.68
CA LYS A 163 -12.86 29.11 -9.59
C LYS A 163 -11.49 28.79 -10.22
N ASP A 164 -11.21 27.49 -10.49
CA ASP A 164 -9.94 26.98 -11.02
C ASP A 164 -8.71 27.30 -10.15
N ILE A 165 -8.92 27.70 -8.89
CA ILE A 165 -7.86 28.13 -7.99
C ILE A 165 -7.69 27.16 -6.81
N LEU A 166 -8.77 26.81 -6.12
CA LEU A 166 -8.69 26.18 -4.80
C LEU A 166 -9.28 24.77 -4.84
N GLN A 167 -8.53 23.80 -4.34
CA GLN A 167 -8.98 22.42 -4.19
C GLN A 167 -8.67 21.90 -2.79
N PHE A 168 -9.64 21.19 -2.22
CA PHE A 168 -9.51 20.46 -0.96
C PHE A 168 -9.67 18.97 -1.23
N SER A 169 -8.92 18.14 -0.55
CA SER A 169 -9.21 16.73 -0.41
C SER A 169 -8.91 16.25 1.00
N VAL A 170 -9.79 15.42 1.51
CA VAL A 170 -9.64 14.73 2.80
C VAL A 170 -9.94 13.28 2.57
N ASN A 171 -9.05 12.41 3.02
CA ASN A 171 -9.21 10.98 3.00
C ASN A 171 -9.00 10.47 4.43
N GLY A 172 -9.98 9.82 4.99
CA GLY A 172 -9.92 9.33 6.35
C GLY A 172 -10.58 7.98 6.49
N GLY A 173 -10.13 7.22 7.47
CA GLY A 173 -10.67 5.90 7.66
C GLY A 173 -10.07 5.17 8.86
N MET A 174 -10.42 3.90 8.93
CA MET A 174 -9.87 2.98 9.91
C MET A 174 -9.37 1.70 9.25
N ASN A 175 -8.35 1.12 9.87
CA ASN A 175 -7.95 -0.25 9.67
C ASN A 175 -8.15 -1.01 11.00
N HIS A 176 -8.87 -2.11 10.96
CA HIS A 176 -9.00 -3.01 12.09
C HIS A 176 -8.30 -4.32 11.76
N TYR A 177 -7.27 -4.65 12.52
CA TYR A 177 -6.42 -5.82 12.36
C TYR A 177 -6.76 -6.87 13.40
N MET A 178 -6.73 -8.13 12.99
CA MET A 178 -6.92 -9.29 13.87
C MET A 178 -5.81 -10.29 13.54
N SER A 179 -4.91 -10.53 14.49
CA SER A 179 -3.84 -11.53 14.39
C SER A 179 -4.16 -12.68 15.33
N ASN A 180 -4.56 -13.81 14.76
CA ASN A 180 -4.84 -15.03 15.51
C ASN A 180 -3.65 -16.00 15.32
N GLY A 181 -2.74 -15.98 16.27
CA GLY A 181 -1.61 -16.90 16.34
C GLY A 181 -1.98 -18.25 16.93
N ASN A 182 -1.00 -19.15 16.98
CA ASN A 182 -1.16 -20.45 17.62
C ASN A 182 -1.27 -20.31 19.14
N THR A 183 -0.55 -19.35 19.71
CA THR A 183 -0.42 -19.09 21.15
C THR A 183 -0.98 -17.74 21.59
N TYR A 184 -1.34 -16.84 20.67
CA TYR A 184 -1.82 -15.49 20.97
C TYR A 184 -3.01 -15.08 20.13
N THR A 185 -3.70 -14.01 20.56
CA THR A 185 -4.72 -13.33 19.77
C THR A 185 -4.64 -11.84 20.07
N HIS A 186 -4.36 -11.06 19.03
CA HIS A 186 -4.26 -9.62 19.13
C HIS A 186 -5.23 -8.92 18.18
N ARG A 187 -5.72 -7.77 18.62
CA ARG A 187 -6.59 -6.89 17.83
C ARG A 187 -6.09 -5.48 17.95
N TYR A 188 -5.99 -4.80 16.83
CA TYR A 188 -5.52 -3.43 16.76
C TYR A 188 -6.38 -2.62 15.81
N THR A 189 -6.79 -1.42 16.22
CA THR A 189 -7.54 -0.49 15.37
C THR A 189 -6.73 0.78 15.19
N ASN A 190 -6.45 1.12 13.95
CA ASN A 190 -5.80 2.36 13.57
C ASN A 190 -6.76 3.28 12.85
N TRP A 191 -6.92 4.52 13.35
CA TRP A 191 -7.61 5.60 12.67
C TRP A 191 -6.58 6.49 12.01
N TRP A 192 -6.83 6.89 10.78
CA TRP A 192 -5.92 7.72 10.00
C TRP A 192 -6.67 8.78 9.21
N CYS A 193 -5.98 9.89 8.91
CA CYS A 193 -6.52 10.97 8.11
C CYS A 193 -5.41 11.59 7.27
N ASP A 194 -5.66 11.73 5.97
CA ASP A 194 -4.83 12.48 5.05
C ASP A 194 -5.63 13.68 4.55
N ALA A 195 -5.05 14.85 4.60
CA ALA A 195 -5.67 16.08 4.10
C ALA A 195 -4.72 16.81 3.15
N ASN A 196 -5.31 17.41 2.13
CA ASN A 196 -4.58 18.18 1.14
C ASN A 196 -5.36 19.44 0.78
N VAL A 197 -4.67 20.57 0.78
CA VAL A 197 -5.19 21.85 0.29
C VAL A 197 -4.24 22.35 -0.78
N SER A 198 -4.74 22.63 -1.98
CA SER A 198 -3.93 23.20 -3.05
C SER A 198 -4.56 24.47 -3.61
N VAL A 199 -3.71 25.47 -3.84
CA VAL A 199 -4.06 26.74 -4.45
C VAL A 199 -3.20 26.90 -5.70
N THR A 200 -3.84 27.13 -6.85
CA THR A 200 -3.16 27.43 -8.11
C THR A 200 -3.62 28.78 -8.60
N TRP A 201 -2.68 29.74 -8.71
CA TRP A 201 -3.01 31.08 -9.19
C TRP A 201 -1.97 31.54 -10.21
N LYS A 202 -2.42 31.72 -11.45
CA LYS A 202 -1.53 32.02 -12.59
C LYS A 202 -0.40 30.99 -12.69
N ASN A 203 0.84 31.42 -12.46
CA ASN A 203 2.05 30.62 -12.53
C ASN A 203 2.46 30.00 -11.18
N TRP A 204 1.74 30.31 -10.12
CA TRP A 204 2.05 29.86 -8.77
C TRP A 204 1.17 28.71 -8.34
N SER A 205 1.75 27.79 -7.61
CA SER A 205 1.04 26.71 -6.91
C SER A 205 1.52 26.64 -5.47
N LEU A 206 0.56 26.56 -4.54
CA LEU A 206 0.83 26.30 -3.13
C LEU A 206 0.05 25.07 -2.72
N MET A 207 0.71 24.14 -2.05
CA MET A 207 0.07 22.93 -1.53
C MET A 207 0.49 22.72 -0.08
N TYR A 208 -0.47 22.41 0.77
CA TYR A 208 -0.27 21.89 2.11
C TYR A 208 -0.83 20.47 2.17
N MET A 209 -0.07 19.55 2.74
CA MET A 209 -0.49 18.16 2.97
C MET A 209 -0.25 17.76 4.41
N LEU A 210 -1.16 16.95 4.93
CA LEU A 210 -1.10 16.31 6.24
C LEU A 210 -1.42 14.83 6.08
N MET A 211 -0.63 13.95 6.67
CA MET A 211 -0.87 12.54 6.79
C MET A 211 -0.66 12.13 8.25
N THR A 212 -1.64 11.45 8.83
CA THR A 212 -1.60 11.09 10.25
C THR A 212 -1.78 9.60 10.47
N ASN A 213 -1.11 9.08 11.51
CA ASN A 213 -1.35 7.78 12.12
C ASN A 213 -1.36 6.60 11.14
N TRP A 214 -0.38 6.53 10.30
CA TRP A 214 -0.24 5.41 9.40
C TRP A 214 0.41 4.23 10.13
N ASN A 215 -0.41 3.31 10.67
CA ASN A 215 0.06 2.15 11.41
C ASN A 215 -0.39 0.86 10.74
N TRP A 216 0.51 -0.10 10.75
CA TRP A 216 0.31 -1.46 10.29
C TRP A 216 0.49 -2.44 11.45
N PHE A 217 -0.36 -3.46 11.52
CA PHE A 217 -0.27 -4.48 12.55
C PHE A 217 -0.36 -5.88 11.94
N LYS A 218 0.62 -6.74 12.24
CA LYS A 218 0.61 -8.15 11.84
C LYS A 218 1.39 -8.97 12.87
N GLY A 219 0.90 -10.19 13.17
CA GLY A 219 1.46 -11.01 14.23
C GLY A 219 1.27 -10.32 15.58
N GLU A 220 2.36 -10.05 16.24
CA GLU A 220 2.45 -9.34 17.50
C GLU A 220 3.07 -7.94 17.35
N THR A 221 3.33 -7.51 16.10
CA THR A 221 4.11 -6.30 15.82
C THR A 221 3.26 -5.21 15.18
N MET A 222 3.28 -4.02 15.79
CA MET A 222 2.80 -2.77 15.22
C MET A 222 4.00 -1.99 14.67
N SER A 223 3.83 -1.41 13.48
CA SER A 223 4.82 -0.52 12.86
C SER A 223 4.12 0.72 12.32
N GLY A 224 4.71 1.90 12.52
CA GLY A 224 4.15 3.16 12.03
C GLY A 224 4.46 4.34 12.93
N GLY A 225 3.43 5.00 13.49
CA GLY A 225 3.56 6.18 14.35
C GLY A 225 3.95 7.45 13.61
N GLU A 226 3.88 7.43 12.27
CA GLU A 226 4.32 8.55 11.43
C GLU A 226 3.21 9.57 11.24
N ASN A 227 3.54 10.85 11.50
CA ASN A 227 2.75 11.99 11.11
C ASN A 227 3.60 12.86 10.18
N ILE A 228 3.15 12.99 8.94
CA ILE A 228 3.90 13.70 7.90
C ILE A 228 3.13 14.96 7.51
N GLN A 229 3.84 16.07 7.45
CA GLN A 229 3.31 17.33 6.95
C GLN A 229 4.20 17.86 5.84
N GLY A 230 3.62 18.59 4.90
CA GLY A 230 4.38 19.18 3.83
C GLY A 230 3.78 20.48 3.33
N ILE A 231 4.64 21.46 3.07
CA ILE A 231 4.29 22.68 2.35
C ILE A 231 5.11 22.68 1.07
N GLN A 232 4.46 22.91 -0.05
CA GLN A 232 5.13 23.04 -1.33
C GLN A 232 4.69 24.31 -2.02
N LEU A 233 5.65 25.16 -2.37
CA LEU A 233 5.48 26.31 -3.23
C LEU A 233 6.11 26.03 -4.59
N GLY A 234 5.38 26.22 -5.67
CA GLY A 234 5.85 26.04 -7.03
C GLY A 234 5.63 27.30 -7.87
N TYR A 235 6.56 27.59 -8.75
CA TYR A 235 6.42 28.60 -9.79
C TYR A 235 6.75 28.01 -11.14
N ARG A 236 5.87 28.18 -12.12
CA ARG A 236 6.08 27.68 -13.49
C ARG A 236 5.92 28.81 -14.49
N HIS A 237 6.94 29.02 -15.30
CA HIS A 237 6.90 29.94 -16.41
C HIS A 237 7.51 29.33 -17.66
N LYS A 238 6.68 29.06 -18.68
CA LYS A 238 7.08 28.35 -19.90
C LYS A 238 7.78 27.01 -19.56
N ASP A 239 9.04 26.91 -19.91
CA ASP A 239 9.87 25.72 -19.72
C ASP A 239 10.60 25.68 -18.38
N LEU A 240 10.53 26.75 -17.59
CA LEU A 240 11.13 26.85 -16.27
C LEU A 240 10.14 26.47 -15.18
N MET A 241 10.54 25.60 -14.27
CA MET A 241 9.83 25.29 -13.05
C MET A 241 10.78 25.43 -11.86
N VAL A 242 10.35 26.17 -10.87
CA VAL A 242 11.04 26.33 -9.58
C VAL A 242 10.12 25.85 -8.48
N GLY A 243 10.61 25.00 -7.59
CA GLY A 243 9.87 24.47 -6.46
C GLY A 243 10.64 24.61 -5.16
N LEU A 244 9.94 24.92 -4.11
CA LEU A 244 10.41 24.85 -2.73
C LEU A 244 9.46 23.94 -1.96
N ARG A 245 10.00 22.90 -1.30
CA ARG A 245 9.23 22.00 -0.45
C ARG A 245 9.84 21.96 0.94
N VAL A 246 8.97 22.01 1.93
CA VAL A 246 9.35 21.85 3.34
C VAL A 246 8.59 20.63 3.88
N PHE A 247 9.30 19.62 4.33
CA PHE A 247 8.74 18.48 5.02
C PHE A 247 8.75 18.73 6.53
N ASN A 248 7.70 18.32 7.19
CA ASN A 248 7.53 18.38 8.63
C ASN A 248 7.84 19.76 9.23
N PRO A 249 7.30 20.88 8.67
CA PRO A 249 7.66 22.24 9.10
C PRO A 249 7.36 22.52 10.57
N PHE A 250 6.39 21.78 11.13
CA PHE A 250 5.90 21.97 12.51
C PHE A 250 6.28 20.82 13.45
N THR A 251 7.17 19.91 13.01
CA THR A 251 7.60 18.76 13.79
C THR A 251 9.08 18.87 14.09
N ASP A 252 9.45 18.91 15.38
CA ASP A 252 10.84 18.97 15.81
C ASP A 252 11.53 17.60 15.80
N ASN A 253 10.77 16.54 16.08
CA ASN A 253 11.26 15.19 16.17
C ASN A 253 10.34 14.25 15.36
N TYR A 254 10.63 14.11 14.07
CA TYR A 254 9.98 13.10 13.25
C TYR A 254 10.40 11.71 13.75
N LYS A 255 9.41 10.85 14.00
CA LYS A 255 9.66 9.51 14.56
C LYS A 255 8.85 8.43 13.84
N GLN A 256 9.43 7.24 13.82
CA GLN A 256 8.74 5.99 13.52
C GLN A 256 8.70 5.15 14.79
N GLU A 257 7.59 4.45 14.98
CA GLU A 257 7.36 3.61 16.14
C GLU A 257 7.20 2.15 15.72
N THR A 258 7.78 1.26 16.54
CA THR A 258 7.56 -0.18 16.43
C THR A 258 7.26 -0.70 17.83
N GLU A 259 6.13 -1.37 17.98
CA GLU A 259 5.75 -2.07 19.19
C GLU A 259 5.63 -3.57 18.93
N ASN A 260 6.10 -4.38 19.84
CA ASN A 260 5.87 -5.81 19.83
C ASN A 260 5.20 -6.22 21.16
N TRP A 261 4.09 -6.96 21.06
CA TRP A 261 3.25 -7.33 22.20
C TRP A 261 3.46 -8.75 22.69
N ASN A 262 4.61 -9.34 22.35
CA ASN A 262 4.91 -10.70 22.78
C ASN A 262 5.07 -10.79 24.31
N GLN A 263 4.54 -11.87 24.89
CA GLN A 263 4.56 -12.07 26.33
C GLN A 263 5.95 -12.29 26.95
N TYR A 264 6.94 -12.75 26.16
CA TYR A 264 8.30 -13.03 26.65
C TYR A 264 9.27 -11.87 26.44
N ALA A 265 9.11 -11.14 25.32
CA ALA A 265 10.00 -10.06 24.96
C ALA A 265 9.22 -8.96 24.21
N SER A 266 8.29 -8.31 24.93
CA SER A 266 7.65 -7.10 24.43
C SER A 266 8.65 -5.95 24.36
N PHE A 267 8.49 -5.08 23.38
CA PHE A 267 9.26 -3.85 23.30
C PHE A 267 8.49 -2.72 22.64
N HIS A 268 8.86 -1.51 22.99
CA HIS A 268 8.48 -0.30 22.28
C HIS A 268 9.76 0.42 21.83
N ARG A 269 9.86 0.69 20.53
CA ARG A 269 11.00 1.38 19.93
C ARG A 269 10.52 2.62 19.21
N SER A 270 11.11 3.77 19.51
CA SER A 270 10.93 5.01 18.77
C SER A 270 12.23 5.36 18.05
N ASN A 271 12.21 5.36 16.73
CA ASN A 271 13.32 5.80 15.90
C ASN A 271 13.12 7.26 15.51
N TYR A 272 13.96 8.14 16.02
CA TYR A 272 13.91 9.56 15.70
C TYR A 272 14.79 9.86 14.50
N MET A 273 14.22 10.47 13.47
CA MET A 273 14.91 10.88 12.25
C MET A 273 14.96 12.41 12.20
N LYS A 274 15.96 12.97 12.86
CA LYS A 274 16.12 14.42 13.00
C LYS A 274 16.30 15.13 11.65
N GLU A 275 16.98 14.49 10.71
CA GLU A 275 17.21 14.97 9.37
C GLU A 275 15.91 15.08 8.54
N SER A 276 14.88 14.30 8.86
CA SER A 276 13.56 14.34 8.24
C SER A 276 12.61 15.35 8.91
N SER A 277 13.05 16.02 10.01
CA SER A 277 12.35 17.11 10.65
C SER A 277 12.76 18.41 10.00
N ARG A 278 11.80 19.22 9.55
CA ARG A 278 12.05 20.52 8.88
C ARG A 278 13.00 20.44 7.67
N LEU A 279 12.86 19.38 6.87
CA LEU A 279 13.67 19.19 5.68
C LEU A 279 13.23 20.17 4.57
N PHE A 280 14.16 20.96 4.07
CA PHE A 280 13.96 21.90 2.96
C PHE A 280 14.53 21.31 1.68
N VAL A 281 13.71 21.32 0.62
CA VAL A 281 14.12 20.86 -0.71
C VAL A 281 13.81 21.95 -1.73
N ALA A 282 14.83 22.45 -2.41
CA ALA A 282 14.67 23.34 -3.56
C ALA A 282 14.89 22.56 -4.87
N THR A 283 14.05 22.80 -5.84
CA THR A 283 14.11 22.16 -7.15
C THR A 283 14.06 23.22 -8.24
N ILE A 284 14.95 23.14 -9.22
CA ILE A 284 14.91 23.94 -10.44
C ILE A 284 14.93 22.96 -11.61
N SER A 285 13.96 23.08 -12.49
CA SER A 285 13.86 22.27 -13.70
C SER A 285 13.64 23.17 -14.91
N TYR A 286 14.38 22.92 -15.97
CA TYR A 286 14.21 23.62 -17.24
C TYR A 286 14.17 22.61 -18.39
N ASN A 287 13.10 22.67 -19.19
CA ASN A 287 12.94 21.79 -20.34
C ASN A 287 13.58 22.39 -21.57
N PHE A 288 14.71 21.84 -21.96
CA PHE A 288 15.37 22.21 -23.22
C PHE A 288 14.73 21.43 -24.37
N SER A 289 14.26 22.12 -25.39
CA SER A 289 13.83 21.49 -26.65
C SER A 289 14.69 22.05 -27.79
N PHE A 290 15.49 21.18 -28.41
CA PHE A 290 16.31 21.52 -29.57
C PHE A 290 15.75 20.85 -30.82
N GLY A 291 15.78 21.55 -31.96
CA GLY A 291 15.42 21.02 -33.26
C GLY A 291 13.96 21.28 -33.67
N ARG A 292 13.61 20.81 -34.89
CA ARG A 292 12.27 20.93 -35.44
C ARG A 292 11.27 20.12 -34.58
N LYS A 293 10.25 20.76 -34.06
CA LYS A 293 9.10 20.07 -33.44
C LYS A 293 8.37 19.30 -34.56
N PHE A 294 8.63 18.02 -34.68
CA PHE A 294 7.77 17.16 -35.46
C PHE A 294 6.53 16.87 -34.59
N SER A 295 5.38 17.32 -35.03
CA SER A 295 4.14 16.73 -34.51
C SER A 295 4.14 15.29 -34.99
N ALA A 296 4.47 14.35 -34.13
CA ALA A 296 4.21 12.95 -34.39
C ALA A 296 2.71 12.86 -34.72
N GLY A 297 2.39 12.49 -35.96
CA GLY A 297 1.01 12.23 -36.34
C GLY A 297 0.49 11.20 -35.34
N GLN A 298 -0.48 11.60 -34.54
CA GLN A 298 -1.16 10.64 -33.67
C GLN A 298 -1.82 9.63 -34.61
N LYS A 299 -1.20 8.46 -34.77
CA LYS A 299 -1.94 7.29 -35.21
C LYS A 299 -3.05 7.12 -34.20
N LYS A 300 -4.26 7.53 -34.55
CA LYS A 300 -5.45 7.09 -33.85
C LYS A 300 -5.56 5.58 -34.10
N VAL A 301 -4.90 4.82 -33.25
CA VAL A 301 -5.29 3.43 -33.05
C VAL A 301 -6.56 3.53 -32.24
N ASN A 302 -7.71 3.27 -32.88
CA ASN A 302 -9.00 3.15 -32.22
C ASN A 302 -9.01 1.80 -31.45
N ASN A 303 -8.16 1.67 -30.46
CA ASN A 303 -8.35 0.68 -29.43
C ASN A 303 -9.27 1.30 -28.40
N ALA A 304 -10.54 0.94 -28.47
CA ALA A 304 -11.53 1.22 -27.44
C ALA A 304 -11.30 0.37 -26.15
N ASP A 305 -10.10 -0.08 -25.92
CA ASP A 305 -9.68 -0.70 -24.66
C ASP A 305 -9.37 0.40 -23.66
N ASN A 306 -10.41 0.82 -22.96
CA ASN A 306 -10.35 1.78 -21.86
C ASN A 306 -9.93 1.15 -20.53
N ASP A 307 -9.38 -0.05 -20.54
CA ASP A 307 -8.88 -0.68 -19.33
C ASP A 307 -7.55 -1.35 -19.59
N SER A 308 -6.49 -0.57 -19.43
CA SER A 308 -5.13 -1.07 -19.43
C SER A 308 -4.89 -1.81 -18.10
N GLY A 309 -5.25 -3.05 -18.02
CA GLY A 309 -4.83 -3.94 -16.94
C GLY A 309 -3.31 -4.15 -16.90
N VAL A 310 -2.56 -3.57 -17.85
CA VAL A 310 -1.10 -3.63 -17.91
C VAL A 310 -0.60 -2.31 -18.48
N MET A 311 0.10 -1.53 -17.64
CA MET A 311 0.81 -0.29 -17.93
C MET A 311 -0.06 0.92 -18.32
N SER A 312 -0.47 1.71 -17.33
CA SER A 312 -0.71 3.12 -17.57
C SER A 312 0.62 3.81 -17.83
N THR A 313 0.98 4.00 -19.09
CA THR A 313 1.97 5.03 -19.42
C THR A 313 1.33 6.36 -19.11
N GLY A 314 1.82 7.03 -18.08
CA GLY A 314 1.36 8.34 -17.68
C GLY A 314 1.44 9.34 -18.82
N LYS A 315 0.39 10.11 -18.95
CA LYS A 315 0.40 11.44 -19.51
C LYS A 315 0.04 12.45 -18.43
#